data_f5a572438b043b181c51cf51a5061633
#
_entry.id   f5a572438b043b181c51cf51a5061633
#
_cell.length_a   1.000
_cell.length_b   1.000
_cell.length_c   1.000
_cell.angle_alpha   90.00
_cell.angle_beta   90.00
_cell.angle_gamma   90.00
#
_symmetry.space_group_name_H-M   'P 1'
#
loop_
_entity.id
_entity.type
_entity.pdbx_description
1 polymer ?
#
loop_
_entity_poly.entity_id
_entity_poly.type
_entity_poly.pdbx_seq_one_letter_code
_entity_poly.pdbx_strand_id
1 'polypeptide(L)'
;MILTIDIENTVCRSPEGKLMLDPFTTGNELVLVCAKKDTGEEYHFWFNHKEVDTDVKDHAALQELLDESTMLICHNAQHELIWLWECGFKYDGSVFDTLLVEYVLQRAVKQPLSLDAVAERYGLDNQKMSTLSEYLKKGTSVDEVPKDELLEYCLQDVRTTQELSSTLRKKMFKEEYAPLHAIIDLTNDMCVLLARVYQRGFKVNLDALEEVRKEFTEERDVLVKSLEEQVHTLMGDTPINLSSPEQLSMVIYSRKPKNKSTWAGMFPKYTKKKEFYSLVEKHSDIIYKTQVFQCTLCQGRGYSFPKKKDGSVGKAKRRCTKCDTAGVIFVPNTRVAGLKFKASGNAFIAAHGFKTDKRTLEFLEKVAVSNNMETARDFLFKVRRLSALDTYISAFVDGIQTFTKPDGRLHVRMTQHRTSTGRLASDSPNLHNMPRGNTFPIKKVFTSRWKNGTVLEADFAQLEFRIAAELSKDAIAMEEILTGFDVHSYTADVITKAGQETTRQQAKEHTFAPLFGATGFGRTPSEAAYYENFLVKYNGIASWHRELATEVMTHGYVTTPSGRQFEFPNTKRLPSGKITNFTMVKNYPVQSSATDI
;
A
#
# COMPACT_ATOMS: atom_id res chain seq x y z
N MET A 1 -28.30 26.88 10.57
CA MET A 1 -28.07 27.06 9.15
C MET A 1 -27.15 25.92 8.65
N ILE A 2 -27.35 25.42 7.44
CA ILE A 2 -26.46 24.46 6.81
C ILE A 2 -25.61 25.22 5.77
N LEU A 3 -24.30 24.97 5.78
CA LEU A 3 -23.35 25.64 4.90
C LEU A 3 -22.58 24.61 4.07
N THR A 4 -22.62 24.72 2.75
CA THR A 4 -21.72 23.96 1.86
C THR A 4 -20.47 24.79 1.64
N ILE A 5 -19.29 24.18 1.75
CA ILE A 5 -17.99 24.86 1.67
C ILE A 5 -17.00 24.06 0.85
N ASP A 6 -16.13 24.76 0.14
CA ASP A 6 -14.97 24.25 -0.59
C ASP A 6 -13.79 25.20 -0.47
N ILE A 7 -12.56 24.66 -0.47
CA ILE A 7 -11.32 25.40 -0.20
C ILE A 7 -10.29 25.15 -1.29
N GLU A 8 -9.71 26.25 -1.81
CA GLU A 8 -8.57 26.23 -2.70
C GLU A 8 -7.30 26.68 -1.99
N ASN A 9 -6.23 25.92 -2.14
CA ASN A 9 -4.94 26.18 -1.52
C ASN A 9 -3.77 25.93 -2.46
N THR A 10 -2.63 26.56 -2.21
CA THR A 10 -1.40 26.26 -2.92
C THR A 10 -0.88 24.87 -2.56
N VAL A 11 -0.12 24.26 -3.47
CA VAL A 11 0.38 22.89 -3.32
C VAL A 11 1.86 22.84 -3.61
N CYS A 12 2.66 22.63 -2.58
CA CYS A 12 4.10 22.39 -2.70
C CYS A 12 4.39 20.93 -3.04
N ARG A 13 5.62 20.68 -3.52
CA ARG A 13 6.11 19.32 -3.78
C ARG A 13 7.26 18.98 -2.83
N SER A 14 7.31 17.73 -2.37
CA SER A 14 8.48 17.22 -1.67
C SER A 14 9.70 17.17 -2.61
N PRO A 15 10.92 17.02 -2.09
CA PRO A 15 12.13 16.83 -2.91
C PRO A 15 12.01 15.67 -3.91
N GLU A 16 11.24 14.63 -3.58
CA GLU A 16 10.95 13.48 -4.43
C GLU A 16 9.79 13.74 -5.43
N GLY A 17 9.25 14.97 -5.46
CA GLY A 17 8.18 15.39 -6.37
C GLY A 17 6.76 15.03 -5.94
N LYS A 18 6.55 14.52 -4.71
CA LYS A 18 5.23 14.20 -4.18
C LYS A 18 4.47 15.47 -3.81
N LEU A 19 3.18 15.53 -4.15
CA LEU A 19 2.30 16.65 -3.76
C LEU A 19 2.04 16.64 -2.25
N MET A 20 2.27 17.79 -1.63
CA MET A 20 2.03 18.08 -0.22
C MET A 20 0.82 19.00 -0.14
N LEU A 21 -0.33 18.46 0.29
CA LEU A 21 -1.64 19.15 0.24
C LEU A 21 -2.02 19.78 1.58
N ASP A 22 -1.18 19.62 2.59
CA ASP A 22 -1.50 20.00 3.98
C ASP A 22 -1.04 21.43 4.31
N PRO A 23 -1.69 22.10 5.26
CA PRO A 23 -1.32 23.45 5.70
C PRO A 23 -0.01 23.49 6.52
N PHE A 24 0.54 22.35 6.97
CA PHE A 24 1.78 22.27 7.74
C PHE A 24 3.03 22.31 6.85
N THR A 25 2.87 22.18 5.54
CA THR A 25 3.98 22.27 4.58
C THR A 25 4.31 23.74 4.34
N THR A 26 5.55 24.12 4.59
CA THR A 26 6.04 25.48 4.34
C THR A 26 5.84 25.86 2.88
N GLY A 27 5.18 26.99 2.65
CA GLY A 27 4.85 27.51 1.31
C GLY A 27 3.46 27.08 0.81
N ASN A 28 2.74 26.24 1.56
CA ASN A 28 1.32 26.03 1.30
C ASN A 28 0.51 27.11 2.03
N GLU A 29 -0.41 27.73 1.32
CA GLU A 29 -1.24 28.84 1.79
C GLU A 29 -2.69 28.66 1.35
N LEU A 30 -3.63 29.09 2.18
CA LEU A 30 -5.04 29.19 1.83
C LEU A 30 -5.22 30.30 0.80
N VAL A 31 -5.89 30.03 -0.30
CA VAL A 31 -6.06 30.99 -1.41
C VAL A 31 -7.49 31.52 -1.48
N LEU A 32 -8.47 30.64 -1.50
CA LEU A 32 -9.88 30.96 -1.67
C LEU A 32 -10.74 30.02 -0.85
N VAL A 33 -11.79 30.54 -0.24
CA VAL A 33 -12.88 29.76 0.37
C VAL A 33 -14.17 30.20 -0.29
N CYS A 34 -14.91 29.25 -0.86
CA CYS A 34 -16.26 29.47 -1.34
C CYS A 34 -17.26 28.75 -0.44
N ALA A 35 -18.41 29.39 -0.21
CA ALA A 35 -19.46 28.83 0.62
C ALA A 35 -20.85 29.15 0.07
N LYS A 36 -21.83 28.28 0.35
CA LYS A 36 -23.22 28.45 -0.05
C LYS A 36 -24.15 28.00 1.06
N LYS A 37 -25.07 28.89 1.44
CA LYS A 37 -26.14 28.57 2.39
C LYS A 37 -27.18 27.64 1.77
N ASP A 38 -27.89 26.89 2.61
CA ASP A 38 -29.06 26.10 2.22
C ASP A 38 -30.21 26.96 1.66
N THR A 39 -30.23 28.25 1.98
CA THR A 39 -31.15 29.26 1.43
C THR A 39 -30.79 29.74 0.04
N GLY A 40 -29.56 29.47 -0.43
CA GLY A 40 -29.10 29.72 -1.81
C GLY A 40 -28.06 30.83 -1.96
N GLU A 41 -27.81 31.63 -0.91
CA GLU A 41 -26.79 32.70 -0.97
C GLU A 41 -25.40 32.13 -1.09
N GLU A 42 -24.59 32.67 -2.00
CA GLU A 42 -23.21 32.31 -2.26
C GLU A 42 -22.26 33.36 -1.70
N TYR A 43 -21.15 32.89 -1.13
CA TYR A 43 -20.10 33.69 -0.50
C TYR A 43 -18.74 33.24 -1.00
N HIS A 44 -17.78 34.15 -1.05
CA HIS A 44 -16.39 33.85 -1.33
C HIS A 44 -15.48 34.75 -0.49
N PHE A 45 -14.33 34.22 -0.07
CA PHE A 45 -13.37 34.87 0.81
C PHE A 45 -11.97 34.65 0.27
N TRP A 46 -11.26 35.72 -0.09
CA TRP A 46 -9.92 35.68 -0.63
C TRP A 46 -8.88 35.82 0.48
N PHE A 47 -7.78 35.05 0.36
CA PHE A 47 -6.66 35.07 1.29
C PHE A 47 -5.36 35.37 0.55
N ASN A 48 -4.59 34.38 0.12
CA ASN A 48 -3.26 34.57 -0.47
C ASN A 48 -3.31 34.39 -2.00
N HIS A 49 -3.98 35.30 -2.72
CA HIS A 49 -4.04 35.28 -4.18
C HIS A 49 -3.26 36.47 -4.77
N LYS A 50 -2.49 36.26 -5.86
CA LYS A 50 -1.60 37.30 -6.41
C LYS A 50 -2.31 38.50 -7.04
N GLU A 51 -3.55 38.33 -7.49
CA GLU A 51 -4.36 39.39 -8.08
C GLU A 51 -5.32 40.07 -7.08
N VAL A 52 -5.39 39.60 -5.85
CA VAL A 52 -6.37 40.06 -4.85
C VAL A 52 -5.67 40.34 -3.52
N ASP A 53 -5.82 41.53 -3.01
CA ASP A 53 -5.38 41.87 -1.65
C ASP A 53 -6.28 41.16 -0.62
N THR A 54 -5.66 40.51 0.35
CA THR A 54 -6.40 39.89 1.47
C THR A 54 -7.07 40.96 2.33
N ASP A 55 -8.41 40.93 2.45
CA ASP A 55 -9.13 41.82 3.36
C ASP A 55 -9.27 41.14 4.74
N VAL A 56 -8.85 41.84 5.80
CA VAL A 56 -9.04 41.39 7.18
C VAL A 56 -10.53 41.13 7.50
N LYS A 57 -11.44 41.83 6.80
CA LYS A 57 -12.88 41.60 6.91
C LYS A 57 -13.32 40.23 6.42
N ASP A 58 -12.65 39.65 5.44
CA ASP A 58 -12.95 38.31 4.91
C ASP A 58 -12.77 37.25 5.98
N HIS A 59 -11.73 37.35 6.81
CA HIS A 59 -11.52 36.44 7.92
C HIS A 59 -12.66 36.54 8.96
N ALA A 60 -13.06 37.75 9.34
CA ALA A 60 -14.16 37.95 10.31
C ALA A 60 -15.51 37.48 9.75
N ALA A 61 -15.80 37.79 8.48
CA ALA A 61 -17.04 37.39 7.83
C ALA A 61 -17.17 35.87 7.63
N LEU A 62 -16.08 35.20 7.27
CA LEU A 62 -16.06 33.73 7.21
C LEU A 62 -16.28 33.11 8.60
N GLN A 63 -15.63 33.65 9.65
CA GLN A 63 -15.83 33.15 11.00
C GLN A 63 -17.28 33.33 11.46
N GLU A 64 -17.91 34.49 11.20
CA GLU A 64 -19.33 34.74 11.52
C GLU A 64 -20.23 33.71 10.80
N LEU A 65 -19.97 33.43 9.53
CA LEU A 65 -20.70 32.45 8.75
C LEU A 65 -20.54 31.02 9.31
N LEU A 66 -19.34 30.67 9.78
CA LEU A 66 -19.07 29.39 10.43
C LEU A 66 -19.77 29.28 11.80
N ASP A 67 -19.77 30.36 12.60
CA ASP A 67 -20.42 30.41 13.91
C ASP A 67 -21.94 30.25 13.81
N GLU A 68 -22.56 30.75 12.76
CA GLU A 68 -23.99 30.58 12.47
C GLU A 68 -24.31 29.16 11.97
N SER A 69 -23.34 28.39 11.48
CA SER A 69 -23.58 27.11 10.85
C SER A 69 -23.61 25.97 11.88
N THR A 70 -24.63 25.12 11.79
CA THR A 70 -24.75 23.90 12.61
C THR A 70 -24.22 22.67 11.90
N MET A 71 -24.07 22.73 10.60
CA MET A 71 -23.57 21.64 9.77
C MET A 71 -22.81 22.17 8.56
N LEU A 72 -21.61 21.64 8.32
CA LEU A 72 -20.88 21.82 7.06
C LEU A 72 -21.14 20.65 6.11
N ILE A 73 -21.38 20.96 4.84
CA ILE A 73 -21.41 20.01 3.75
C ILE A 73 -20.14 20.20 2.93
N CYS A 74 -19.35 19.14 2.78
CA CYS A 74 -18.10 19.15 2.02
C CYS A 74 -17.99 17.90 1.13
N HIS A 75 -17.02 17.91 0.22
CA HIS A 75 -16.60 16.71 -0.50
C HIS A 75 -15.16 16.37 -0.14
N ASN A 76 -14.93 15.63 0.94
CA ASN A 76 -13.66 15.33 1.64
C ASN A 76 -13.39 16.27 2.83
N ALA A 77 -14.40 16.44 3.69
CA ALA A 77 -14.45 17.38 4.81
C ALA A 77 -13.21 17.39 5.74
N GLN A 78 -12.44 16.30 5.76
CA GLN A 78 -11.17 16.27 6.51
C GLN A 78 -10.19 17.33 6.01
N HIS A 79 -10.19 17.63 4.70
CA HIS A 79 -9.33 18.64 4.09
C HIS A 79 -9.75 20.05 4.54
N GLU A 80 -11.02 20.38 4.39
CA GLU A 80 -11.57 21.70 4.74
C GLU A 80 -11.38 21.99 6.22
N LEU A 81 -11.71 21.04 7.09
CA LEU A 81 -11.58 21.21 8.54
C LEU A 81 -10.14 21.51 8.97
N ILE A 82 -9.14 20.80 8.40
CA ILE A 82 -7.74 21.00 8.76
C ILE A 82 -7.27 22.38 8.32
N TRP A 83 -7.61 22.80 7.09
CA TRP A 83 -7.24 24.12 6.60
C TRP A 83 -7.91 25.23 7.41
N LEU A 84 -9.21 25.13 7.71
CA LEU A 84 -9.89 26.10 8.53
C LEU A 84 -9.23 26.25 9.91
N TRP A 85 -8.98 25.15 10.60
CA TRP A 85 -8.40 25.20 11.95
C TRP A 85 -6.96 25.72 11.97
N GLU A 86 -6.14 25.38 10.99
CA GLU A 86 -4.75 25.87 10.92
C GLU A 86 -4.66 27.33 10.46
N CYS A 87 -5.64 27.82 9.72
CA CYS A 87 -5.78 29.25 9.39
C CYS A 87 -6.46 30.06 10.53
N GLY A 88 -6.73 29.44 11.68
CA GLY A 88 -7.25 30.11 12.89
C GLY A 88 -8.76 30.17 13.01
N PHE A 89 -9.51 29.62 12.06
CA PHE A 89 -10.96 29.51 12.16
C PHE A 89 -11.39 28.49 13.20
N LYS A 90 -12.54 28.72 13.78
CA LYS A 90 -13.17 27.81 14.76
C LYS A 90 -14.43 27.21 14.15
N TYR A 91 -14.56 25.92 14.25
CA TYR A 91 -15.76 25.19 13.89
C TYR A 91 -15.85 23.90 14.70
N ASP A 92 -16.96 23.72 15.40
CA ASP A 92 -17.25 22.56 16.26
C ASP A 92 -18.62 21.93 15.91
N GLY A 93 -19.24 22.32 14.79
CA GLY A 93 -20.50 21.77 14.31
C GLY A 93 -20.36 20.39 13.68
N SER A 94 -21.48 19.83 13.25
CA SER A 94 -21.51 18.54 12.54
C SER A 94 -21.04 18.69 11.08
N VAL A 95 -20.71 17.55 10.48
CA VAL A 95 -20.26 17.48 9.08
C VAL A 95 -21.09 16.46 8.32
N PHE A 96 -21.39 16.76 7.06
CA PHE A 96 -21.92 15.83 6.08
C PHE A 96 -20.94 15.75 4.90
N ASP A 97 -20.09 14.73 4.90
CA ASP A 97 -19.10 14.53 3.86
C ASP A 97 -19.69 13.70 2.72
N THR A 98 -19.94 14.32 1.57
CA THR A 98 -20.58 13.68 0.42
C THR A 98 -19.74 12.54 -0.17
N LEU A 99 -18.39 12.61 -0.06
CA LEU A 99 -17.49 11.53 -0.47
C LEU A 99 -17.68 10.30 0.44
N LEU A 100 -17.70 10.50 1.75
CA LEU A 100 -17.84 9.42 2.72
C LEU A 100 -19.24 8.82 2.72
N VAL A 101 -20.28 9.65 2.57
CA VAL A 101 -21.66 9.16 2.42
C VAL A 101 -21.78 8.29 1.17
N GLU A 102 -21.27 8.75 0.02
CA GLU A 102 -21.28 7.94 -1.22
C GLU A 102 -20.49 6.64 -1.04
N TYR A 103 -19.32 6.68 -0.38
CA TYR A 103 -18.55 5.48 -0.06
C TYR A 103 -19.38 4.42 0.71
N VAL A 104 -20.15 4.83 1.71
CA VAL A 104 -21.01 3.92 2.47
C VAL A 104 -22.18 3.40 1.60
N LEU A 105 -22.81 4.29 0.81
CA LEU A 105 -23.92 3.94 -0.08
C LEU A 105 -23.52 3.02 -1.24
N GLN A 106 -22.25 2.95 -1.59
CA GLN A 106 -21.71 1.98 -2.57
C GLN A 106 -21.68 0.54 -2.05
N ARG A 107 -21.89 0.30 -0.75
CA ARG A 107 -21.93 -1.04 -0.15
C ARG A 107 -20.76 -1.93 -0.58
N ALA A 108 -19.53 -1.37 -0.56
CA ALA A 108 -18.27 -1.98 -0.98
C ALA A 108 -18.12 -2.30 -2.50
N VAL A 109 -19.05 -1.89 -3.32
CA VAL A 109 -18.89 -1.92 -4.79
C VAL A 109 -18.04 -0.71 -5.18
N LYS A 110 -16.72 -0.90 -5.29
CA LYS A 110 -15.76 0.18 -5.51
C LYS A 110 -16.00 0.90 -6.84
N GLN A 111 -16.38 2.17 -6.74
CA GLN A 111 -16.44 3.11 -7.84
C GLN A 111 -15.66 4.38 -7.49
N PRO A 112 -15.21 5.18 -8.48
CA PRO A 112 -14.52 6.44 -8.22
C PRO A 112 -15.35 7.36 -7.32
N LEU A 113 -14.67 8.05 -6.40
CA LEU A 113 -15.28 8.91 -5.38
C LEU A 113 -14.92 10.39 -5.57
N SER A 114 -14.19 10.80 -6.63
CA SER A 114 -13.99 12.22 -6.92
C SER A 114 -15.33 12.90 -7.21
N LEU A 115 -15.44 14.18 -6.87
CA LEU A 115 -16.67 14.96 -7.06
C LEU A 115 -17.21 14.82 -8.48
N ASP A 116 -16.34 14.98 -9.50
CA ASP A 116 -16.69 14.81 -10.91
C ASP A 116 -17.30 13.43 -11.22
N ALA A 117 -16.65 12.37 -10.75
CA ALA A 117 -17.09 11.01 -11.06
C ALA A 117 -18.42 10.65 -10.36
N VAL A 118 -18.65 11.22 -9.19
CA VAL A 118 -19.90 11.03 -8.43
C VAL A 118 -21.00 11.87 -9.05
N ALA A 119 -20.73 13.13 -9.41
CA ALA A 119 -21.68 14.02 -10.10
C ALA A 119 -22.13 13.42 -11.43
N GLU A 120 -21.19 12.93 -12.26
CA GLU A 120 -21.50 12.23 -13.53
C GLU A 120 -22.39 11.01 -13.31
N ARG A 121 -22.12 10.22 -12.28
CA ARG A 121 -22.92 9.01 -11.94
C ARG A 121 -24.36 9.33 -11.60
N TYR A 122 -24.59 10.48 -10.95
CA TYR A 122 -25.94 10.92 -10.58
C TYR A 122 -26.59 11.84 -11.61
N GLY A 123 -25.90 12.13 -12.71
CA GLY A 123 -26.42 13.00 -13.78
C GLY A 123 -26.60 14.45 -13.33
N LEU A 124 -25.76 14.90 -12.41
CA LEU A 124 -25.73 16.30 -11.98
C LEU A 124 -25.05 17.16 -13.03
N ASP A 125 -25.50 18.41 -13.18
CA ASP A 125 -24.90 19.36 -14.10
C ASP A 125 -23.56 19.87 -13.54
N ASN A 126 -22.53 19.09 -13.78
CA ASN A 126 -21.15 19.47 -13.48
C ASN A 126 -20.49 19.88 -14.80
N GLN A 127 -20.61 21.16 -15.13
CA GLN A 127 -19.84 21.72 -16.24
C GLN A 127 -18.36 21.72 -15.87
N LYS A 128 -17.71 20.63 -16.23
CA LYS A 128 -16.31 20.39 -15.94
C LYS A 128 -15.45 21.54 -16.45
N MET A 129 -15.08 22.44 -15.57
CA MET A 129 -14.04 23.42 -15.86
C MET A 129 -12.69 22.68 -15.81
N SER A 130 -12.25 22.16 -16.96
CA SER A 130 -10.92 21.54 -17.14
C SER A 130 -9.76 22.48 -16.79
N THR A 131 -10.07 23.72 -16.55
CA THR A 131 -9.19 24.87 -16.42
C THR A 131 -8.15 24.71 -15.31
N LEU A 132 -8.53 24.41 -14.07
CA LEU A 132 -7.58 24.32 -12.96
C LEU A 132 -6.56 23.19 -13.17
N SER A 133 -7.01 22.02 -13.60
CA SER A 133 -6.12 20.87 -13.85
C SER A 133 -5.11 21.15 -14.98
N GLU A 134 -5.46 21.99 -15.94
CA GLU A 134 -4.56 22.41 -17.01
C GLU A 134 -3.49 23.38 -16.53
N TYR A 135 -3.85 24.32 -15.66
CA TYR A 135 -2.90 25.25 -15.01
C TYR A 135 -1.89 24.46 -14.16
N LEU A 136 -2.36 23.56 -13.30
CA LEU A 136 -1.50 22.74 -12.47
C LEU A 136 -0.57 21.80 -13.27
N LYS A 137 -1.02 21.28 -14.41
CA LYS A 137 -0.17 20.50 -15.33
C LYS A 137 0.92 21.35 -16.00
N LYS A 138 0.65 22.63 -16.25
CA LYS A 138 1.64 23.59 -16.78
C LYS A 138 2.60 24.09 -15.70
N GLY A 139 2.36 23.73 -14.41
CA GLY A 139 3.18 24.17 -13.28
C GLY A 139 2.77 25.51 -12.69
N THR A 140 1.62 26.06 -13.09
CA THR A 140 1.04 27.28 -12.50
C THR A 140 0.52 26.95 -11.10
N SER A 141 0.87 27.78 -10.12
CA SER A 141 0.36 27.64 -8.75
C SER A 141 -1.09 28.12 -8.65
N VAL A 142 -1.85 27.61 -7.68
CA VAL A 142 -3.28 27.98 -7.50
C VAL A 142 -3.46 29.47 -7.28
N ASP A 143 -2.57 30.11 -6.54
CA ASP A 143 -2.56 31.57 -6.30
C ASP A 143 -2.22 32.43 -7.53
N GLU A 144 -1.79 31.80 -8.63
CA GLU A 144 -1.48 32.42 -9.92
C GLU A 144 -2.55 32.17 -10.99
N VAL A 145 -3.56 31.36 -10.71
CA VAL A 145 -4.68 31.13 -11.63
C VAL A 145 -5.51 32.40 -11.71
N PRO A 146 -5.97 32.87 -12.91
CA PRO A 146 -6.80 34.05 -13.01
C PRO A 146 -7.97 34.03 -12.02
N LYS A 147 -8.13 35.09 -11.23
CA LYS A 147 -9.07 35.13 -10.10
C LYS A 147 -10.50 34.75 -10.48
N ASP A 148 -11.00 35.25 -11.62
CA ASP A 148 -12.38 34.98 -12.03
C ASP A 148 -12.58 33.52 -12.42
N GLU A 149 -11.56 32.88 -12.98
CA GLU A 149 -11.59 31.46 -13.33
C GLU A 149 -11.50 30.57 -12.07
N LEU A 150 -10.65 30.93 -11.11
CA LEU A 150 -10.53 30.20 -9.84
C LEU A 150 -11.81 30.33 -9.01
N LEU A 151 -12.40 31.54 -8.96
CA LEU A 151 -13.65 31.79 -8.25
C LEU A 151 -14.80 30.95 -8.82
N GLU A 152 -14.99 30.99 -10.14
CA GLU A 152 -16.08 30.21 -10.76
C GLU A 152 -15.85 28.71 -10.61
N TYR A 153 -14.61 28.24 -10.67
CA TYR A 153 -14.26 26.85 -10.40
C TYR A 153 -14.68 26.43 -8.98
N CYS A 154 -14.25 27.17 -7.96
CA CYS A 154 -14.57 26.88 -6.56
C CYS A 154 -16.08 26.98 -6.25
N LEU A 155 -16.76 28.00 -6.80
CA LEU A 155 -18.23 28.13 -6.68
C LEU A 155 -18.97 26.97 -7.35
N GLN A 156 -18.49 26.50 -8.50
CA GLN A 156 -19.08 25.34 -9.18
C GLN A 156 -18.94 24.06 -8.33
N ASP A 157 -17.79 23.84 -7.69
CA ASP A 157 -17.58 22.70 -6.80
C ASP A 157 -18.51 22.77 -5.58
N VAL A 158 -18.73 23.96 -5.00
CA VAL A 158 -19.71 24.20 -3.92
C VAL A 158 -21.14 23.89 -4.38
N ARG A 159 -21.56 24.38 -5.56
CA ARG A 159 -22.90 24.14 -6.13
C ARG A 159 -23.13 22.66 -6.36
N THR A 160 -22.16 21.98 -6.98
CA THR A 160 -22.21 20.54 -7.25
C THR A 160 -22.27 19.73 -5.96
N THR A 161 -21.46 20.08 -4.97
CA THR A 161 -21.45 19.41 -3.66
C THR A 161 -22.78 19.58 -2.93
N GLN A 162 -23.42 20.76 -3.00
CA GLN A 162 -24.73 20.98 -2.41
C GLN A 162 -25.82 20.15 -3.09
N GLU A 163 -25.85 20.12 -4.42
CA GLU A 163 -26.80 19.32 -5.20
C GLU A 163 -26.60 17.82 -4.96
N LEU A 164 -25.32 17.37 -4.92
CA LEU A 164 -24.96 16.01 -4.59
C LEU A 164 -25.47 15.63 -3.19
N SER A 165 -25.27 16.49 -2.18
CA SER A 165 -25.75 16.23 -0.82
C SER A 165 -27.25 16.00 -0.78
N SER A 166 -28.01 16.80 -1.52
CA SER A 166 -29.47 16.67 -1.64
C SER A 166 -29.86 15.36 -2.30
N THR A 167 -29.13 14.96 -3.33
CA THR A 167 -29.34 13.70 -4.05
C THR A 167 -29.03 12.48 -3.18
N LEU A 168 -27.89 12.51 -2.44
CA LEU A 168 -27.52 11.44 -1.53
C LEU A 168 -28.52 11.31 -0.36
N ARG A 169 -28.97 12.43 0.21
CA ARG A 169 -30.02 12.42 1.25
C ARG A 169 -31.32 11.78 0.74
N LYS A 170 -31.78 12.13 -0.48
CA LYS A 170 -32.94 11.47 -1.10
C LYS A 170 -32.75 9.97 -1.26
N LYS A 171 -31.53 9.54 -1.62
CA LYS A 171 -31.18 8.12 -1.74
C LYS A 171 -31.21 7.41 -0.39
N MET A 172 -30.67 8.04 0.66
CA MET A 172 -30.67 7.51 2.02
C MET A 172 -32.09 7.25 2.55
N PHE A 173 -33.08 8.07 2.18
CA PHE A 173 -34.47 7.88 2.62
C PHE A 173 -35.19 6.68 2.00
N LYS A 174 -34.58 5.99 1.02
CA LYS A 174 -35.17 4.75 0.51
C LYS A 174 -34.97 3.62 1.53
N GLU A 175 -35.98 2.77 1.69
CA GLU A 175 -36.02 1.69 2.67
C GLU A 175 -34.78 0.77 2.62
N GLU A 176 -34.28 0.49 1.42
CA GLU A 176 -33.10 -0.34 1.20
C GLU A 176 -31.80 0.22 1.81
N TYR A 177 -31.70 1.53 2.06
CA TYR A 177 -30.54 2.22 2.65
C TYR A 177 -30.74 2.58 4.12
N ALA A 178 -31.92 2.38 4.70
CA ALA A 178 -32.20 2.70 6.10
C ALA A 178 -31.20 2.07 7.10
N PRO A 179 -30.75 0.82 6.92
CA PRO A 179 -29.74 0.21 7.81
C PRO A 179 -28.41 0.97 7.85
N LEU A 180 -28.08 1.73 6.80
CA LEU A 180 -26.79 2.44 6.65
C LEU A 180 -26.74 3.77 7.42
N HIS A 181 -27.85 4.30 7.92
CA HIS A 181 -27.87 5.64 8.54
C HIS A 181 -26.91 5.75 9.72
N ALA A 182 -26.97 4.81 10.67
CA ALA A 182 -26.07 4.82 11.83
C ALA A 182 -24.58 4.76 11.42
N ILE A 183 -24.25 4.03 10.36
CA ILE A 183 -22.87 3.95 9.83
C ILE A 183 -22.46 5.23 9.11
N ILE A 184 -23.40 5.91 8.44
CA ILE A 184 -23.14 7.21 7.82
C ILE A 184 -22.82 8.24 8.89
N ASP A 185 -23.63 8.30 9.95
CA ASP A 185 -23.41 9.21 11.09
C ASP A 185 -22.06 8.93 11.76
N LEU A 186 -21.78 7.68 12.13
CA LEU A 186 -20.48 7.27 12.68
C LEU A 186 -19.31 7.65 11.77
N THR A 187 -19.48 7.49 10.46
CA THR A 187 -18.42 7.80 9.49
C THR A 187 -18.13 9.29 9.41
N ASN A 188 -19.16 10.14 9.48
CA ASN A 188 -19.02 11.60 9.52
C ASN A 188 -18.40 12.08 10.85
N ASP A 189 -18.83 11.54 11.99
CA ASP A 189 -18.25 11.86 13.30
C ASP A 189 -16.77 11.45 13.36
N MET A 190 -16.44 10.27 12.84
CA MET A 190 -15.07 9.79 12.75
C MET A 190 -14.23 10.69 11.82
N CYS A 191 -14.79 11.26 10.76
CA CYS A 191 -14.08 12.21 9.88
C CYS A 191 -13.57 13.41 10.68
N VAL A 192 -14.40 14.00 11.53
CA VAL A 192 -14.01 15.13 12.39
C VAL A 192 -12.92 14.71 13.38
N LEU A 193 -13.06 13.53 14.00
CA LEU A 193 -12.04 12.99 14.91
C LEU A 193 -10.70 12.79 14.18
N LEU A 194 -10.70 12.20 13.00
CA LEU A 194 -9.49 11.96 12.20
C LEU A 194 -8.84 13.26 11.73
N ALA A 195 -9.63 14.30 11.42
CA ALA A 195 -9.11 15.63 11.15
C ALA A 195 -8.39 16.22 12.38
N ARG A 196 -8.93 16.05 13.59
CA ARG A 196 -8.27 16.45 14.85
C ARG A 196 -7.00 15.65 15.13
N VAL A 197 -7.00 14.33 14.85
CA VAL A 197 -5.80 13.48 14.99
C VAL A 197 -4.71 13.95 14.01
N TYR A 198 -5.08 14.24 12.78
CA TYR A 198 -4.17 14.77 11.77
C TYR A 198 -3.59 16.12 12.18
N GLN A 199 -4.42 17.05 12.62
CA GLN A 199 -4.02 18.36 13.12
C GLN A 199 -3.00 18.25 14.26
N ARG A 200 -3.22 17.34 15.20
CA ARG A 200 -2.36 17.17 16.38
C ARG A 200 -1.00 16.57 16.04
N GLY A 201 -0.95 15.63 15.09
CA GLY A 201 0.26 14.92 14.68
C GLY A 201 0.93 14.11 15.79
N PHE A 202 1.97 13.38 15.44
CA PHE A 202 2.81 12.58 16.33
C PHE A 202 4.17 13.24 16.49
N LYS A 203 4.65 13.43 17.72
CA LYS A 203 6.00 13.93 17.97
C LYS A 203 7.02 12.87 17.56
N VAL A 204 7.98 13.26 16.72
CA VAL A 204 9.07 12.41 16.25
C VAL A 204 10.37 12.81 16.91
N ASN A 205 11.10 11.83 17.42
CA ASN A 205 12.49 12.00 17.86
C ASN A 205 13.40 11.71 16.65
N LEU A 206 13.92 12.77 16.03
CA LEU A 206 14.77 12.68 14.85
C LEU A 206 16.14 12.03 15.14
N ASP A 207 16.68 12.20 16.36
CA ASP A 207 17.94 11.57 16.75
C ASP A 207 17.76 10.05 16.83
N ALA A 208 16.66 9.59 17.46
CA ALA A 208 16.32 8.17 17.48
C ALA A 208 16.03 7.60 16.09
N LEU A 209 15.48 8.42 15.18
CA LEU A 209 15.24 8.01 13.77
C LEU A 209 16.58 7.80 13.04
N GLU A 210 17.55 8.68 13.27
CA GLU A 210 18.88 8.57 12.67
C GLU A 210 19.66 7.37 13.23
N GLU A 211 19.53 7.07 14.52
CA GLU A 211 20.08 5.84 15.10
C GLU A 211 19.51 4.58 14.41
N VAL A 212 18.20 4.53 14.22
CA VAL A 212 17.54 3.44 13.51
C VAL A 212 18.00 3.35 12.04
N ARG A 213 18.15 4.49 11.37
CA ARG A 213 18.68 4.56 10.00
C ARG A 213 20.06 3.93 9.92
N LYS A 214 20.95 4.35 10.80
CA LYS A 214 22.34 3.88 10.85
C LYS A 214 22.39 2.36 11.06
N GLU A 215 21.69 1.86 12.07
CA GLU A 215 21.62 0.42 12.38
C GLU A 215 21.17 -0.40 11.17
N PHE A 216 20.09 0.01 10.51
CA PHE A 216 19.54 -0.73 9.37
C PHE A 216 20.39 -0.61 8.10
N THR A 217 21.05 0.52 7.89
CA THR A 217 21.98 0.72 6.77
C THR A 217 23.22 -0.14 6.95
N GLU A 218 23.79 -0.20 8.14
CA GLU A 218 24.94 -1.05 8.45
C GLU A 218 24.60 -2.54 8.24
N GLU A 219 23.46 -3.00 8.75
CA GLU A 219 22.99 -4.38 8.52
C GLU A 219 22.79 -4.66 7.02
N ARG A 220 22.17 -3.72 6.30
CA ARG A 220 21.95 -3.81 4.85
C ARG A 220 23.25 -3.97 4.07
N ASP A 221 24.24 -3.16 4.39
CA ASP A 221 25.54 -3.18 3.70
C ASP A 221 26.29 -4.49 3.94
N VAL A 222 26.23 -5.04 5.14
CA VAL A 222 26.78 -6.37 5.45
C VAL A 222 26.07 -7.46 4.64
N LEU A 223 24.73 -7.41 4.54
CA LEU A 223 23.97 -8.38 3.76
C LEU A 223 24.26 -8.27 2.25
N VAL A 224 24.34 -7.05 1.72
CA VAL A 224 24.67 -6.81 0.31
C VAL A 224 26.01 -7.43 -0.03
N LYS A 225 27.06 -7.15 0.74
CA LYS A 225 28.40 -7.71 0.55
C LYS A 225 28.38 -9.24 0.59
N SER A 226 27.70 -9.83 1.59
CA SER A 226 27.60 -11.28 1.71
C SER A 226 26.83 -11.92 0.55
N LEU A 227 25.78 -11.26 0.06
CA LEU A 227 24.99 -11.74 -1.09
C LEU A 227 25.77 -11.60 -2.40
N GLU A 228 26.58 -10.55 -2.59
CA GLU A 228 27.47 -10.40 -3.74
C GLU A 228 28.47 -11.56 -3.82
N GLU A 229 29.09 -11.94 -2.71
CA GLU A 229 30.01 -13.09 -2.63
C GLU A 229 29.29 -14.41 -2.96
N GLN A 230 28.08 -14.60 -2.45
CA GLN A 230 27.26 -15.78 -2.76
C GLN A 230 26.81 -15.80 -4.23
N VAL A 231 26.38 -14.68 -4.77
CA VAL A 231 26.02 -14.55 -6.18
C VAL A 231 27.22 -14.87 -7.07
N HIS A 232 28.40 -14.34 -6.75
CA HIS A 232 29.63 -14.70 -7.50
C HIS A 232 29.90 -16.20 -7.43
N THR A 233 29.75 -16.83 -6.28
CA THR A 233 29.90 -18.28 -6.12
C THR A 233 28.89 -19.07 -6.97
N LEU A 234 27.63 -18.62 -6.99
CA LEU A 234 26.53 -19.31 -7.68
C LEU A 234 26.51 -19.05 -9.20
N MET A 235 26.80 -17.82 -9.62
CA MET A 235 26.61 -17.35 -10.99
C MET A 235 27.93 -17.12 -11.75
N GLY A 236 29.08 -17.15 -11.06
CA GLY A 236 30.35 -16.67 -11.58
C GLY A 236 30.33 -15.15 -11.74
N ASP A 237 30.99 -14.64 -12.76
CA ASP A 237 31.04 -13.20 -13.08
C ASP A 237 29.77 -12.68 -13.79
N THR A 238 28.67 -13.43 -13.77
CA THR A 238 27.40 -12.98 -14.33
C THR A 238 26.88 -11.77 -13.54
N PRO A 239 26.68 -10.61 -14.17
CA PRO A 239 26.17 -9.44 -13.46
C PRO A 239 24.70 -9.67 -13.08
N ILE A 240 24.41 -9.76 -11.78
CA ILE A 240 23.08 -10.01 -11.22
C ILE A 240 22.64 -8.81 -10.38
N ASN A 241 21.46 -8.30 -10.68
CA ASN A 241 20.75 -7.37 -9.82
C ASN A 241 19.68 -8.13 -9.01
N LEU A 242 19.91 -8.31 -7.72
CA LEU A 242 19.00 -9.03 -6.81
C LEU A 242 17.67 -8.29 -6.56
N SER A 243 17.63 -6.97 -6.79
CA SER A 243 16.38 -6.20 -6.73
C SER A 243 15.48 -6.43 -7.95
N SER A 244 15.97 -7.08 -9.01
CA SER A 244 15.18 -7.47 -10.16
C SER A 244 14.57 -8.86 -9.93
N PRO A 245 13.22 -8.99 -9.83
CA PRO A 245 12.57 -10.29 -9.66
C PRO A 245 12.93 -11.30 -10.74
N GLU A 246 13.13 -10.82 -11.97
CA GLU A 246 13.52 -11.64 -13.12
C GLU A 246 14.94 -12.20 -12.95
N GLN A 247 15.90 -11.36 -12.54
CA GLN A 247 17.28 -11.79 -12.34
C GLN A 247 17.44 -12.66 -11.08
N LEU A 248 16.70 -12.34 -10.00
CA LEU A 248 16.61 -13.20 -8.82
C LEU A 248 16.06 -14.58 -9.17
N SER A 249 15.03 -14.65 -10.03
CA SER A 249 14.46 -15.90 -10.55
C SER A 249 15.53 -16.77 -11.22
N MET A 250 16.45 -16.16 -11.95
CA MET A 250 17.56 -16.88 -12.61
C MET A 250 18.50 -17.54 -11.59
N VAL A 251 18.84 -16.83 -10.51
CA VAL A 251 19.69 -17.36 -9.44
C VAL A 251 19.01 -18.54 -8.73
N ILE A 252 17.72 -18.41 -8.44
CA ILE A 252 16.97 -19.43 -7.69
C ILE A 252 16.74 -20.70 -8.53
N TYR A 253 16.26 -20.54 -9.77
CA TYR A 253 15.79 -21.68 -10.58
C TYR A 253 16.79 -22.12 -11.63
N SER A 254 17.94 -21.46 -11.77
CA SER A 254 18.99 -21.78 -12.76
C SER A 254 18.49 -21.77 -14.21
N ARG A 255 17.47 -20.96 -14.49
CA ARG A 255 16.81 -20.89 -15.80
C ARG A 255 16.84 -19.49 -16.38
N LYS A 256 16.87 -19.41 -17.69
CA LYS A 256 16.81 -18.15 -18.42
C LYS A 256 15.46 -17.46 -18.24
N PRO A 257 15.44 -16.11 -18.26
CA PRO A 257 14.18 -15.37 -18.30
C PRO A 257 13.45 -15.64 -19.62
N LYS A 258 12.12 -15.49 -19.60
CA LYS A 258 11.28 -15.62 -20.81
C LYS A 258 11.66 -14.60 -21.88
N ASN A 259 12.07 -13.40 -21.46
CA ASN A 259 12.48 -12.33 -22.37
C ASN A 259 13.98 -12.42 -22.68
N LYS A 260 14.30 -12.81 -23.91
CA LYS A 260 15.70 -12.91 -24.39
C LYS A 260 16.46 -11.57 -24.33
N SER A 261 15.76 -10.43 -24.44
CA SER A 261 16.37 -9.11 -24.36
C SER A 261 16.87 -8.78 -22.96
N THR A 262 16.21 -9.25 -21.91
CA THR A 262 16.66 -9.09 -20.52
C THR A 262 17.98 -9.80 -20.29
N TRP A 263 18.11 -11.04 -20.75
CA TRP A 263 19.37 -11.78 -20.66
C TRP A 263 20.51 -11.08 -21.40
N ALA A 264 20.23 -10.61 -22.63
CA ALA A 264 21.19 -9.87 -23.42
C ALA A 264 21.58 -8.52 -22.78
N GLY A 265 20.62 -7.84 -22.13
CA GLY A 265 20.82 -6.56 -21.45
C GLY A 265 21.67 -6.64 -20.18
N MET A 266 21.74 -7.82 -19.53
CA MET A 266 22.57 -8.03 -18.35
C MET A 266 24.07 -7.91 -18.64
N PHE A 267 24.49 -8.21 -19.88
CA PHE A 267 25.89 -8.16 -20.31
C PHE A 267 26.13 -6.90 -21.14
N PRO A 268 26.54 -5.78 -20.58
CA PRO A 268 26.71 -4.54 -21.31
C PRO A 268 27.67 -4.78 -22.51
N LYS A 269 27.14 -4.56 -23.72
CA LYS A 269 27.87 -4.62 -24.99
C LYS A 269 28.42 -5.98 -25.44
N TYR A 270 27.97 -7.04 -24.78
CA TYR A 270 28.34 -8.42 -25.11
C TYR A 270 27.51 -9.02 -26.24
N THR A 271 26.41 -8.42 -26.56
CA THR A 271 25.29 -8.91 -27.37
C THR A 271 25.60 -9.09 -28.87
N LYS A 272 26.75 -8.69 -29.35
CA LYS A 272 27.09 -8.76 -30.80
C LYS A 272 27.86 -9.99 -31.25
N LYS A 273 28.19 -10.95 -30.35
CA LYS A 273 28.96 -12.11 -30.74
C LYS A 273 28.12 -13.35 -30.93
N LYS A 274 28.06 -13.82 -32.16
CA LYS A 274 27.44 -15.08 -32.60
C LYS A 274 27.85 -16.30 -31.75
N GLU A 275 29.11 -16.36 -31.28
CA GLU A 275 29.63 -17.48 -30.48
C GLU A 275 29.00 -17.60 -29.08
N PHE A 276 28.72 -16.50 -28.40
CA PHE A 276 28.05 -16.54 -27.10
C PHE A 276 26.60 -16.93 -27.27
N TYR A 277 25.92 -16.34 -28.23
CA TYR A 277 24.54 -16.71 -28.54
C TYR A 277 24.42 -18.18 -28.95
N SER A 278 25.35 -18.72 -29.69
CA SER A 278 25.32 -20.13 -30.08
C SER A 278 25.51 -21.08 -28.90
N LEU A 279 26.38 -20.75 -27.94
CA LEU A 279 26.55 -21.51 -26.69
C LEU A 279 25.35 -21.37 -25.75
N VAL A 280 24.78 -20.16 -25.63
CA VAL A 280 23.62 -19.88 -24.81
C VAL A 280 22.32 -20.41 -25.43
N GLU A 281 22.19 -20.42 -26.76
CA GLU A 281 21.02 -20.98 -27.47
C GLU A 281 21.05 -22.51 -27.57
N LYS A 282 22.22 -23.10 -27.64
CA LYS A 282 22.41 -24.57 -27.82
C LYS A 282 21.94 -25.39 -26.61
N HIS A 283 21.85 -24.80 -25.41
CA HIS A 283 21.46 -25.49 -24.18
C HIS A 283 20.17 -24.89 -23.60
N SER A 284 19.05 -25.02 -24.36
CA SER A 284 17.70 -24.71 -23.93
C SER A 284 17.58 -23.76 -22.70
N ASP A 285 16.79 -24.00 -21.71
CA ASP A 285 16.44 -23.05 -20.64
C ASP A 285 17.45 -22.91 -19.49
N ILE A 286 18.56 -23.64 -19.50
CA ILE A 286 19.54 -23.66 -18.39
C ILE A 286 20.55 -22.53 -18.50
N ILE A 287 20.93 -21.95 -17.34
CA ILE A 287 21.98 -20.93 -17.24
C ILE A 287 23.28 -21.58 -16.76
N TYR A 288 24.37 -21.21 -17.40
CA TYR A 288 25.71 -21.58 -16.98
C TYR A 288 26.44 -20.41 -16.32
N LYS A 289 27.36 -20.68 -15.40
CA LYS A 289 28.21 -19.66 -14.80
C LYS A 289 29.02 -18.97 -15.88
N THR A 290 29.25 -17.67 -15.74
CA THR A 290 30.13 -16.93 -16.64
C THR A 290 31.46 -16.61 -15.98
N GLN A 291 32.50 -16.42 -16.82
CA GLN A 291 33.80 -15.90 -16.45
C GLN A 291 34.11 -14.66 -17.27
N VAL A 292 34.71 -13.66 -16.64
CA VAL A 292 35.14 -12.43 -17.31
C VAL A 292 36.63 -12.51 -17.66
N PHE A 293 36.96 -12.17 -18.89
CA PHE A 293 38.33 -12.11 -19.35
C PHE A 293 38.63 -10.71 -19.89
N GLN A 294 39.86 -10.24 -19.68
CA GLN A 294 40.34 -9.03 -20.30
C GLN A 294 40.31 -9.17 -21.84
N CYS A 295 39.82 -8.16 -22.53
CA CYS A 295 39.80 -8.20 -24.00
C CYS A 295 41.20 -8.21 -24.59
N THR A 296 41.57 -9.26 -25.24
CA THR A 296 42.90 -9.46 -25.84
C THR A 296 43.20 -8.48 -26.98
N LEU A 297 42.16 -7.92 -27.66
CA LEU A 297 42.36 -6.98 -28.76
C LEU A 297 42.75 -5.58 -28.28
N CYS A 298 42.10 -5.10 -27.22
CA CYS A 298 42.32 -3.76 -26.67
C CYS A 298 43.04 -3.77 -25.32
N GLN A 299 43.38 -4.94 -24.79
CA GLN A 299 44.08 -5.11 -23.52
C GLN A 299 43.37 -4.34 -22.36
N GLY A 300 42.06 -4.47 -22.30
CA GLY A 300 41.23 -3.82 -21.25
C GLY A 300 40.84 -2.36 -21.52
N ARG A 301 41.43 -1.70 -22.52
CA ARG A 301 41.23 -0.26 -22.76
C ARG A 301 39.84 0.13 -23.35
N GLY A 302 39.11 -0.82 -23.91
CA GLY A 302 37.83 -0.58 -24.60
C GLY A 302 37.97 0.06 -25.99
N TYR A 303 39.15 0.51 -26.38
CA TYR A 303 39.42 1.14 -27.66
C TYR A 303 40.77 0.65 -28.24
N SER A 304 40.94 0.78 -29.53
CA SER A 304 42.20 0.46 -30.24
C SER A 304 42.60 1.66 -31.09
N PHE A 305 43.90 1.70 -31.42
CA PHE A 305 44.41 2.66 -32.40
C PHE A 305 44.62 1.93 -33.73
N PRO A 306 44.14 2.48 -34.87
CA PRO A 306 44.30 1.84 -36.15
C PRO A 306 45.78 1.82 -36.55
N LYS A 307 46.27 0.69 -37.08
CA LYS A 307 47.55 0.66 -37.74
C LYS A 307 47.42 1.25 -39.15
N LYS A 308 48.28 2.16 -39.49
CA LYS A 308 48.36 2.75 -40.81
C LYS A 308 49.05 1.77 -41.78
N LYS A 309 48.96 2.08 -43.08
CA LYS A 309 49.59 1.24 -44.13
C LYS A 309 51.12 1.16 -44.01
N ASP A 310 51.73 2.20 -43.42
CA ASP A 310 53.19 2.28 -43.15
C ASP A 310 53.61 1.57 -41.85
N GLY A 311 52.70 0.85 -41.17
CA GLY A 311 52.96 0.14 -39.92
C GLY A 311 52.87 1.02 -38.66
N SER A 312 52.77 2.34 -38.77
CA SER A 312 52.65 3.27 -37.63
C SER A 312 51.26 3.20 -37.01
N VAL A 313 51.17 3.54 -35.71
CA VAL A 313 49.89 3.56 -34.97
C VAL A 313 49.24 4.93 -35.11
N GLY A 314 48.01 4.95 -35.58
CA GLY A 314 47.23 6.18 -35.71
C GLY A 314 46.87 6.77 -34.35
N LYS A 315 46.70 8.10 -34.28
CA LYS A 315 46.33 8.82 -33.03
C LYS A 315 44.83 8.75 -32.69
N ALA A 316 43.96 8.44 -33.65
CA ALA A 316 42.51 8.39 -33.44
C ALA A 316 42.09 7.12 -32.70
N LYS A 317 41.36 7.28 -31.61
CA LYS A 317 40.75 6.18 -30.86
C LYS A 317 39.60 5.56 -31.66
N ARG A 318 39.63 4.28 -31.91
CA ARG A 318 38.53 3.51 -32.51
C ARG A 318 37.96 2.55 -31.50
N ARG A 319 36.63 2.44 -31.46
CA ARG A 319 35.89 1.48 -30.63
C ARG A 319 36.45 0.06 -30.86
N CYS A 320 36.74 -0.65 -29.79
CA CYS A 320 37.21 -2.02 -29.91
C CYS A 320 36.12 -2.93 -30.50
N THR A 321 36.36 -3.50 -31.64
CA THR A 321 35.39 -4.37 -32.32
C THR A 321 35.18 -5.71 -31.61
N LYS A 322 36.09 -6.12 -30.73
CA LYS A 322 36.01 -7.38 -29.99
C LYS A 322 35.17 -7.27 -28.71
N CYS A 323 35.31 -6.20 -27.91
CA CYS A 323 34.61 -6.02 -26.65
C CYS A 323 33.62 -4.85 -26.66
N ASP A 324 33.49 -4.14 -27.77
CA ASP A 324 32.57 -3.04 -27.97
C ASP A 324 32.65 -1.95 -26.87
N THR A 325 33.87 -1.55 -26.52
CA THR A 325 34.24 -0.59 -25.46
C THR A 325 34.24 -1.10 -24.02
N ALA A 326 33.72 -2.31 -23.75
CA ALA A 326 33.64 -2.85 -22.37
C ALA A 326 35.02 -3.19 -21.77
N GLY A 327 36.07 -3.34 -22.56
CA GLY A 327 37.39 -3.76 -22.07
C GLY A 327 37.46 -5.25 -21.68
N VAL A 328 36.33 -5.89 -21.47
CA VAL A 328 36.21 -7.27 -20.99
C VAL A 328 35.27 -8.10 -21.88
N ILE A 329 35.38 -9.42 -21.77
CA ILE A 329 34.58 -10.41 -22.50
C ILE A 329 34.09 -11.43 -21.50
N PHE A 330 32.76 -11.66 -21.44
CA PHE A 330 32.16 -12.71 -20.64
C PHE A 330 32.09 -14.03 -21.46
N VAL A 331 32.45 -15.13 -20.85
CA VAL A 331 32.41 -16.45 -21.47
C VAL A 331 31.68 -17.41 -20.52
N PRO A 332 30.64 -18.16 -20.97
CA PRO A 332 30.04 -19.17 -20.15
C PRO A 332 31.00 -20.35 -19.95
N ASN A 333 31.00 -20.90 -18.73
CA ASN A 333 31.69 -22.16 -18.46
C ASN A 333 30.73 -23.35 -18.51
N THR A 334 31.19 -24.56 -18.22
CA THR A 334 30.37 -25.79 -18.28
C THR A 334 29.54 -26.04 -17.01
N ARG A 335 29.70 -25.22 -15.96
CA ARG A 335 29.01 -25.42 -14.67
C ARG A 335 27.69 -24.72 -14.68
N VAL A 336 26.62 -25.45 -14.33
CA VAL A 336 25.28 -24.88 -14.17
C VAL A 336 25.28 -23.85 -13.03
N ALA A 337 24.73 -22.68 -13.32
CA ALA A 337 24.61 -21.57 -12.36
C ALA A 337 23.41 -21.73 -11.43
N GLY A 338 23.42 -21.00 -10.31
CA GLY A 338 22.31 -20.83 -9.41
C GLY A 338 22.06 -22.00 -8.45
N LEU A 339 20.93 -21.88 -7.73
CA LEU A 339 20.53 -22.79 -6.65
C LEU A 339 19.83 -24.07 -7.14
N LYS A 340 19.39 -24.10 -8.39
CA LYS A 340 18.79 -25.26 -9.07
C LYS A 340 17.45 -25.73 -8.48
N PHE A 341 16.67 -24.86 -7.86
CA PHE A 341 15.33 -25.22 -7.43
C PHE A 341 14.46 -25.63 -8.63
N LYS A 342 13.66 -26.68 -8.43
CA LYS A 342 12.66 -27.09 -9.42
C LYS A 342 11.39 -26.23 -9.24
N ALA A 343 11.04 -25.49 -10.28
CA ALA A 343 9.72 -24.86 -10.36
C ALA A 343 8.74 -25.87 -10.96
N SER A 344 7.83 -26.40 -10.16
CA SER A 344 6.80 -27.35 -10.62
C SER A 344 5.44 -26.69 -10.67
N GLY A 345 4.78 -26.81 -11.84
CA GLY A 345 3.40 -26.34 -12.07
C GLY A 345 3.23 -24.84 -12.28
N ASN A 346 2.00 -24.46 -12.66
CA ASN A 346 1.63 -23.08 -12.98
C ASN A 346 1.73 -22.12 -11.79
N ALA A 347 1.72 -22.64 -10.55
CA ALA A 347 1.81 -21.82 -9.33
C ALA A 347 3.12 -21.00 -9.24
N PHE A 348 4.20 -21.46 -9.88
CA PHE A 348 5.51 -20.81 -9.88
C PHE A 348 5.73 -19.87 -11.07
N ILE A 349 4.81 -19.83 -12.05
CA ILE A 349 4.98 -19.01 -13.24
C ILE A 349 4.59 -17.56 -12.93
N ALA A 350 5.45 -16.63 -13.32
CA ALA A 350 5.21 -15.18 -13.31
C ALA A 350 5.30 -14.62 -14.75
N ALA A 351 4.95 -13.36 -14.92
CA ALA A 351 4.95 -12.70 -16.23
C ALA A 351 6.31 -12.79 -16.94
N HIS A 352 7.42 -12.65 -16.21
CA HIS A 352 8.78 -12.57 -16.74
C HIS A 352 9.69 -13.76 -16.38
N GLY A 353 9.15 -14.82 -15.77
CA GLY A 353 9.95 -15.98 -15.33
C GLY A 353 9.22 -16.81 -14.28
N PHE A 354 9.89 -17.12 -13.18
CA PHE A 354 9.31 -17.81 -12.05
C PHE A 354 9.13 -16.84 -10.87
N LYS A 355 8.15 -17.12 -10.01
CA LYS A 355 7.83 -16.28 -8.86
C LYS A 355 8.98 -16.19 -7.86
N THR A 356 9.21 -14.98 -7.39
CA THR A 356 10.19 -14.64 -6.35
C THR A 356 9.57 -13.73 -5.27
N ASP A 357 8.23 -13.75 -5.16
CA ASP A 357 7.53 -13.01 -4.12
C ASP A 357 7.83 -13.60 -2.72
N LYS A 358 7.54 -12.81 -1.69
CA LYS A 358 7.81 -13.16 -0.29
C LYS A 358 7.33 -14.58 0.07
N ARG A 359 6.11 -14.93 -0.31
CA ARG A 359 5.51 -16.26 0.01
C ARG A 359 6.26 -17.39 -0.69
N THR A 360 6.63 -17.18 -1.95
CA THR A 360 7.41 -18.17 -2.72
C THR A 360 8.79 -18.35 -2.11
N LEU A 361 9.48 -17.27 -1.72
CA LEU A 361 10.80 -17.36 -1.07
C LEU A 361 10.71 -18.08 0.29
N GLU A 362 9.70 -17.80 1.09
CA GLU A 362 9.43 -18.49 2.36
C GLU A 362 9.18 -20.00 2.17
N PHE A 363 8.41 -20.36 1.16
CA PHE A 363 8.18 -21.76 0.80
C PHE A 363 9.49 -22.44 0.36
N LEU A 364 10.28 -21.81 -0.50
CA LEU A 364 11.55 -22.37 -0.96
C LEU A 364 12.59 -22.50 0.17
N GLU A 365 12.57 -21.57 1.15
CA GLU A 365 13.40 -21.67 2.35
C GLU A 365 13.03 -22.92 3.18
N LYS A 366 11.74 -23.19 3.39
CA LYS A 366 11.26 -24.43 4.04
C LYS A 366 11.68 -25.67 3.26
N VAL A 367 11.61 -25.64 1.93
CA VAL A 367 12.11 -26.74 1.07
C VAL A 367 13.62 -26.91 1.23
N ALA A 368 14.38 -25.81 1.31
CA ALA A 368 15.83 -25.89 1.52
C ALA A 368 16.17 -26.54 2.88
N VAL A 369 15.45 -26.20 3.93
CA VAL A 369 15.60 -26.84 5.27
C VAL A 369 15.31 -28.33 5.19
N SER A 370 14.19 -28.73 4.60
CA SER A 370 13.77 -30.14 4.50
C SER A 370 14.73 -31.00 3.67
N ASN A 371 15.50 -30.39 2.76
CA ASN A 371 16.46 -31.09 1.90
C ASN A 371 17.93 -30.86 2.31
N ASN A 372 18.18 -30.28 3.49
CA ASN A 372 19.52 -29.98 4.01
C ASN A 372 20.38 -29.13 3.04
N MET A 373 19.74 -28.16 2.36
CA MET A 373 20.39 -27.25 1.39
C MET A 373 20.84 -25.95 2.10
N GLU A 374 21.82 -26.00 2.96
CA GLU A 374 22.22 -24.87 3.82
C GLU A 374 22.57 -23.59 3.04
N THR A 375 23.35 -23.70 1.96
CA THR A 375 23.69 -22.54 1.10
C THR A 375 22.45 -21.89 0.51
N ALA A 376 21.47 -22.67 0.08
CA ALA A 376 20.23 -22.15 -0.48
C ALA A 376 19.37 -21.49 0.58
N ARG A 377 19.26 -22.09 1.75
CA ARG A 377 18.57 -21.53 2.91
C ARG A 377 19.14 -20.19 3.30
N ASP A 378 20.45 -20.10 3.49
CA ASP A 378 21.14 -18.87 3.88
C ASP A 378 20.97 -17.76 2.83
N PHE A 379 21.10 -18.09 1.54
CA PHE A 379 20.84 -17.16 0.44
C PHE A 379 19.41 -16.62 0.45
N LEU A 380 18.41 -17.50 0.53
CA LEU A 380 16.99 -17.10 0.53
C LEU A 380 16.63 -16.26 1.75
N PHE A 381 17.14 -16.61 2.94
CA PHE A 381 16.98 -15.83 4.15
C PHE A 381 17.55 -14.41 3.98
N LYS A 382 18.79 -14.29 3.49
CA LYS A 382 19.46 -12.99 3.29
C LYS A 382 18.75 -12.12 2.25
N VAL A 383 18.29 -12.71 1.13
CA VAL A 383 17.51 -11.98 0.11
C VAL A 383 16.21 -11.43 0.70
N ARG A 384 15.49 -12.24 1.48
CA ARG A 384 14.25 -11.80 2.15
C ARG A 384 14.54 -10.70 3.18
N ARG A 385 15.60 -10.84 3.97
CA ARG A 385 16.01 -9.84 4.96
C ARG A 385 16.40 -8.53 4.30
N LEU A 386 17.19 -8.58 3.22
CA LEU A 386 17.58 -7.40 2.43
C LEU A 386 16.34 -6.67 1.86
N SER A 387 15.42 -7.41 1.25
CA SER A 387 14.18 -6.84 0.73
C SER A 387 13.33 -6.18 1.83
N ALA A 388 13.29 -6.77 3.02
CA ALA A 388 12.61 -6.18 4.17
C ALA A 388 13.30 -4.89 4.64
N LEU A 389 14.64 -4.88 4.75
CA LEU A 389 15.40 -3.68 5.12
C LEU A 389 15.22 -2.54 4.12
N ASP A 390 15.32 -2.82 2.81
CA ASP A 390 15.10 -1.83 1.76
C ASP A 390 13.69 -1.22 1.87
N THR A 391 12.68 -2.04 2.14
CA THR A 391 11.30 -1.57 2.35
C THR A 391 11.20 -0.72 3.62
N TYR A 392 11.83 -1.13 4.72
CA TYR A 392 11.73 -0.40 5.99
C TYR A 392 12.49 0.92 5.96
N ILE A 393 13.66 0.96 5.36
CA ILE A 393 14.42 2.21 5.20
C ILE A 393 13.60 3.17 4.35
N SER A 394 13.16 2.77 3.16
CA SER A 394 12.47 3.66 2.24
C SER A 394 11.06 4.06 2.71
N ALA A 395 10.25 3.10 3.20
CA ALA A 395 8.87 3.38 3.56
C ALA A 395 8.72 4.03 4.94
N PHE A 396 9.56 3.64 5.92
CA PHE A 396 9.39 4.12 7.29
C PHE A 396 10.47 5.12 7.70
N VAL A 397 11.75 4.84 7.51
CA VAL A 397 12.78 5.81 7.93
C VAL A 397 12.75 7.05 7.05
N ASP A 398 12.88 6.89 5.73
CA ASP A 398 12.84 8.01 4.78
C ASP A 398 11.45 8.66 4.75
N GLY A 399 10.38 7.85 4.79
CA GLY A 399 9.01 8.35 4.84
C GLY A 399 8.74 9.20 6.07
N ILE A 400 9.11 8.75 7.27
CA ILE A 400 8.92 9.53 8.50
C ILE A 400 9.74 10.82 8.43
N GLN A 401 11.00 10.76 7.99
CA GLN A 401 11.83 11.96 7.86
C GLN A 401 11.24 12.97 6.86
N THR A 402 10.82 12.51 5.67
CA THR A 402 10.27 13.38 4.61
C THR A 402 8.99 14.10 5.04
N PHE A 403 8.13 13.41 5.80
CA PHE A 403 6.83 13.96 6.19
C PHE A 403 6.82 14.60 7.57
N THR A 404 7.91 14.49 8.36
CA THR A 404 8.03 15.24 9.61
C THR A 404 8.18 16.73 9.31
N LYS A 405 7.33 17.56 9.91
CA LYS A 405 7.27 18.99 9.69
C LYS A 405 8.31 19.74 10.55
N PRO A 406 8.57 21.03 10.29
CA PRO A 406 9.57 21.82 11.04
C PRO A 406 9.32 21.89 12.55
N ASP A 407 8.08 21.73 13.00
CA ASP A 407 7.71 21.66 14.42
C ASP A 407 8.07 20.30 15.09
N GLY A 408 8.67 19.38 14.33
CA GLY A 408 9.07 18.03 14.74
C GLY A 408 7.89 17.07 14.91
N ARG A 409 6.76 17.34 14.24
CA ARG A 409 5.59 16.45 14.23
C ARG A 409 5.37 15.82 12.87
N LEU A 410 4.88 14.59 12.91
CA LEU A 410 4.42 13.84 11.76
C LEU A 410 2.90 13.88 11.73
N HIS A 411 2.35 14.58 10.77
CA HIS A 411 0.92 14.64 10.52
C HIS A 411 0.52 13.52 9.57
N VAL A 412 -0.15 12.49 10.07
CA VAL A 412 -0.50 11.29 9.30
C VAL A 412 -1.94 11.37 8.86
N ARG A 413 -2.15 11.41 7.56
CA ARG A 413 -3.49 11.36 6.98
C ARG A 413 -4.06 9.96 7.10
N MET A 414 -5.18 9.82 7.80
CA MET A 414 -5.96 8.59 7.93
C MET A 414 -7.29 8.74 7.18
N THR A 415 -7.59 7.80 6.30
CA THR A 415 -8.79 7.83 5.46
C THR A 415 -9.66 6.60 5.68
N GLN A 416 -10.98 6.76 5.57
CA GLN A 416 -11.98 5.73 5.81
C GLN A 416 -12.44 5.01 4.53
N HIS A 417 -12.26 5.63 3.36
CA HIS A 417 -12.84 5.18 2.09
C HIS A 417 -11.93 4.30 1.21
N ARG A 418 -10.68 4.08 1.61
CA ARG A 418 -9.73 3.29 0.79
C ARG A 418 -9.90 1.79 0.92
N THR A 419 -10.42 1.31 2.04
CA THR A 419 -10.69 -0.11 2.27
C THR A 419 -12.16 -0.42 1.99
N SER A 420 -12.50 -1.66 1.68
CA SER A 420 -13.91 -2.06 1.50
C SER A 420 -14.63 -2.33 2.81
N THR A 421 -13.88 -2.56 3.89
CA THR A 421 -14.41 -3.00 5.20
C THR A 421 -14.53 -1.88 6.23
N GLY A 422 -14.27 -0.62 5.86
CA GLY A 422 -14.29 0.51 6.77
C GLY A 422 -13.00 0.72 7.58
N ARG A 423 -12.03 -0.23 7.52
CA ARG A 423 -10.74 -0.03 8.18
C ARG A 423 -10.07 1.25 7.70
N LEU A 424 -9.45 1.96 8.63
CA LEU A 424 -8.65 3.12 8.30
C LEU A 424 -7.43 2.73 7.44
N ALA A 425 -7.11 3.56 6.50
CA ALA A 425 -5.87 3.49 5.75
C ALA A 425 -5.07 4.77 5.98
N SER A 426 -3.75 4.67 6.13
CA SER A 426 -2.88 5.83 6.24
C SER A 426 -1.95 5.94 5.04
N ASP A 427 -1.60 7.17 4.71
CA ASP A 427 -0.56 7.48 3.72
C ASP A 427 0.32 8.64 4.19
N SER A 428 1.43 8.79 3.56
CA SER A 428 2.33 9.92 3.74
C SER A 428 2.87 10.13 5.18
N PRO A 429 3.49 9.12 5.82
CA PRO A 429 3.72 7.73 5.39
C PRO A 429 2.63 6.76 5.81
N ASN A 430 2.64 5.52 5.26
CA ASN A 430 1.69 4.48 5.68
C ASN A 430 2.13 3.82 7.00
N LEU A 431 1.70 4.38 8.13
CA LEU A 431 2.04 3.87 9.46
C LEU A 431 1.30 2.58 9.85
N HIS A 432 0.18 2.24 9.20
CA HIS A 432 -0.54 1.00 9.51
C HIS A 432 0.25 -0.26 9.16
N ASN A 433 1.22 -0.14 8.25
CA ASN A 433 2.10 -1.24 7.85
C ASN A 433 3.43 -1.28 8.61
N MET A 434 3.58 -0.51 9.68
CA MET A 434 4.79 -0.57 10.50
C MET A 434 5.03 -1.99 11.03
N PRO A 435 6.29 -2.45 10.98
CA PRO A 435 6.64 -3.78 11.46
C PRO A 435 6.34 -3.93 12.94
N ARG A 436 5.87 -5.12 13.32
CA ARG A 436 5.60 -5.48 14.71
C ARG A 436 6.84 -6.12 15.35
N GLY A 437 6.99 -5.92 16.65
CA GLY A 437 8.04 -6.55 17.45
C GLY A 437 9.40 -5.83 17.39
N ASN A 438 10.43 -6.47 17.96
CA ASN A 438 11.74 -5.88 18.14
C ASN A 438 12.67 -5.99 16.92
N THR A 439 12.25 -6.69 15.88
CA THR A 439 13.08 -6.91 14.67
C THR A 439 13.35 -5.62 13.89
N PHE A 440 12.46 -4.63 14.04
CA PHE A 440 12.56 -3.29 13.47
C PHE A 440 11.93 -2.29 14.43
N PRO A 441 12.71 -1.74 15.39
CA PRO A 441 12.17 -0.95 16.48
C PRO A 441 11.84 0.50 16.06
N ILE A 442 11.21 0.68 14.90
CA ILE A 442 10.85 2.00 14.38
C ILE A 442 9.85 2.75 15.27
N LYS A 443 9.02 2.04 16.03
CA LYS A 443 8.05 2.66 16.94
C LYS A 443 8.71 3.51 18.04
N LYS A 444 9.97 3.23 18.40
CA LYS A 444 10.72 4.01 19.42
C LYS A 444 10.94 5.48 19.02
N VAL A 445 10.79 5.81 17.75
CA VAL A 445 10.94 7.21 17.28
C VAL A 445 9.77 8.10 17.65
N PHE A 446 8.61 7.51 18.00
CA PHE A 446 7.43 8.27 18.43
C PHE A 446 7.49 8.52 19.93
N THR A 447 7.47 9.78 20.32
CA THR A 447 7.59 10.21 21.71
C THR A 447 6.46 11.13 22.12
N SER A 448 6.27 11.30 23.43
CA SER A 448 5.34 12.30 23.93
C SER A 448 5.85 13.72 23.62
N ARG A 449 4.96 14.62 23.23
CA ARG A 449 5.25 16.05 23.08
C ARG A 449 5.32 16.80 24.41
N TRP A 450 4.83 16.20 25.47
CA TRP A 450 4.88 16.77 26.81
C TRP A 450 6.13 16.29 27.55
N LYS A 451 6.76 17.18 28.31
CA LYS A 451 7.91 16.83 29.15
C LYS A 451 7.49 15.75 30.16
N ASN A 452 8.27 14.68 30.24
CA ASN A 452 7.98 13.50 31.07
C ASN A 452 6.65 12.77 30.72
N GLY A 453 6.09 13.03 29.55
CA GLY A 453 4.91 12.32 29.08
C GLY A 453 5.24 10.95 28.48
N THR A 454 4.25 10.10 28.40
CA THR A 454 4.35 8.74 27.87
C THR A 454 3.44 8.56 26.65
N VAL A 455 3.85 7.73 25.71
CA VAL A 455 2.96 7.23 24.63
C VAL A 455 2.34 5.93 25.11
N LEU A 456 1.02 5.87 25.09
CA LEU A 456 0.25 4.66 25.41
C LEU A 456 -0.14 3.95 24.11
N GLU A 457 0.18 2.66 24.01
CA GLU A 457 -0.29 1.77 22.96
C GLU A 457 -1.28 0.77 23.57
N ALA A 458 -2.51 0.75 23.05
CA ALA A 458 -3.55 -0.20 23.45
C ALA A 458 -4.11 -0.91 22.22
N ASP A 459 -4.33 -2.22 22.30
CA ASP A 459 -4.87 -3.04 21.21
C ASP A 459 -5.86 -4.06 21.78
N PHE A 460 -6.93 -4.32 21.04
CA PHE A 460 -7.90 -5.35 21.41
C PHE A 460 -7.32 -6.75 21.23
N ALA A 461 -7.41 -7.56 22.26
CA ALA A 461 -6.96 -8.96 22.18
C ALA A 461 -7.91 -9.78 21.30
N GLN A 462 -7.41 -10.26 20.15
CA GLN A 462 -8.12 -11.19 19.25
C GLN A 462 -9.52 -10.69 18.82
N LEU A 463 -9.68 -9.38 18.57
CA LEU A 463 -10.99 -8.78 18.31
C LEU A 463 -11.78 -9.51 17.22
N GLU A 464 -11.14 -9.80 16.08
CA GLU A 464 -11.80 -10.46 14.95
C GLU A 464 -12.32 -11.88 15.30
N PHE A 465 -11.60 -12.62 16.15
CA PHE A 465 -12.08 -13.94 16.62
C PHE A 465 -13.27 -13.82 17.57
N ARG A 466 -13.26 -12.80 18.43
CA ARG A 466 -14.40 -12.49 19.32
C ARG A 466 -15.65 -12.12 18.53
N ILE A 467 -15.49 -11.27 17.52
CA ILE A 467 -16.57 -10.92 16.61
C ILE A 467 -17.11 -12.15 15.87
N ALA A 468 -16.23 -12.99 15.34
CA ALA A 468 -16.67 -14.19 14.63
C ALA A 468 -17.41 -15.17 15.55
N ALA A 469 -16.94 -15.35 16.79
CA ALA A 469 -17.62 -16.16 17.80
C ALA A 469 -19.03 -15.63 18.11
N GLU A 470 -19.15 -14.31 18.27
CA GLU A 470 -20.44 -13.64 18.51
C GLU A 470 -21.38 -13.76 17.30
N LEU A 471 -20.89 -13.47 16.09
CA LEU A 471 -21.72 -13.55 14.88
C LEU A 471 -22.19 -14.96 14.55
N SER A 472 -21.34 -15.96 14.80
CA SER A 472 -21.63 -17.37 14.53
C SER A 472 -22.33 -18.10 15.69
N LYS A 473 -22.37 -17.48 16.87
CA LYS A 473 -22.83 -18.12 18.13
C LYS A 473 -22.14 -19.47 18.40
N ASP A 474 -20.86 -19.58 18.02
CA ASP A 474 -20.09 -20.80 18.23
C ASP A 474 -19.78 -21.00 19.71
N ALA A 475 -20.37 -22.03 20.30
CA ALA A 475 -20.29 -22.27 21.74
C ALA A 475 -18.85 -22.55 22.22
N ILE A 476 -18.05 -23.27 21.43
CA ILE A 476 -16.66 -23.59 21.77
C ILE A 476 -15.80 -22.33 21.69
N ALA A 477 -15.93 -21.55 20.64
CA ALA A 477 -15.20 -20.30 20.50
C ALA A 477 -15.54 -19.31 21.63
N MET A 478 -16.82 -19.19 22.00
CA MET A 478 -17.27 -18.34 23.09
C MET A 478 -16.72 -18.79 24.45
N GLU A 479 -16.76 -20.12 24.75
CA GLU A 479 -16.20 -20.69 25.98
C GLU A 479 -14.68 -20.45 26.07
N GLU A 480 -13.94 -20.67 24.99
CA GLU A 480 -12.49 -20.48 24.95
C GLU A 480 -12.11 -19.00 25.15
N ILE A 481 -12.87 -18.07 24.60
CA ILE A 481 -12.67 -16.63 24.81
C ILE A 481 -12.90 -16.28 26.29
N LEU A 482 -13.95 -16.80 26.91
CA LEU A 482 -14.30 -16.51 28.31
C LEU A 482 -13.32 -17.10 29.29
N THR A 483 -12.79 -18.31 28.99
CA THR A 483 -11.82 -19.00 29.84
C THR A 483 -10.37 -18.59 29.63
N GLY A 484 -10.11 -17.72 28.64
CA GLY A 484 -8.76 -17.26 28.30
C GLY A 484 -7.89 -18.36 27.66
N PHE A 485 -8.51 -19.32 26.97
CA PHE A 485 -7.81 -20.41 26.28
C PHE A 485 -6.78 -19.88 25.26
N ASP A 486 -5.57 -20.45 25.29
CA ASP A 486 -4.52 -20.05 24.35
C ASP A 486 -4.66 -20.77 22.99
N VAL A 487 -5.48 -20.20 22.11
CA VAL A 487 -5.74 -20.75 20.77
C VAL A 487 -4.45 -20.87 19.93
N HIS A 488 -3.45 -20.01 20.18
CA HIS A 488 -2.19 -20.06 19.43
C HIS A 488 -1.32 -21.26 19.86
N SER A 489 -1.26 -21.54 21.16
CA SER A 489 -0.59 -22.74 21.66
C SER A 489 -1.28 -24.00 21.17
N TYR A 490 -2.62 -24.04 21.20
CA TYR A 490 -3.38 -25.16 20.63
C TYR A 490 -3.07 -25.36 19.14
N THR A 491 -3.00 -24.28 18.36
CA THR A 491 -2.65 -24.34 16.92
C THR A 491 -1.25 -24.95 16.73
N ALA A 492 -0.28 -24.51 17.53
CA ALA A 492 1.09 -25.04 17.50
C ALA A 492 1.11 -26.53 17.78
N ASP A 493 0.37 -26.99 18.79
CA ASP A 493 0.28 -28.38 19.17
C ASP A 493 -0.35 -29.26 18.07
N VAL A 494 -1.41 -28.77 17.43
CA VAL A 494 -2.08 -29.51 16.33
C VAL A 494 -1.14 -29.68 15.14
N ILE A 495 -0.45 -28.61 14.72
CA ILE A 495 0.49 -28.64 13.59
C ILE A 495 1.69 -29.53 13.93
N THR A 496 2.20 -29.45 15.17
CA THR A 496 3.33 -30.27 15.63
C THR A 496 2.96 -31.77 15.66
N LYS A 497 1.77 -32.10 16.17
CA LYS A 497 1.25 -33.49 16.17
C LYS A 497 1.04 -34.04 14.75
N ALA A 498 0.76 -33.15 13.79
CA ALA A 498 0.64 -33.52 12.39
C ALA A 498 2.02 -33.65 11.67
N GLY A 499 3.14 -33.57 12.41
CA GLY A 499 4.49 -33.85 11.92
C GLY A 499 5.35 -32.66 11.58
N GLN A 500 4.94 -31.41 11.92
CA GLN A 500 5.74 -30.22 11.72
C GLN A 500 5.93 -29.47 13.04
N GLU A 501 7.12 -29.52 13.61
CA GLU A 501 7.44 -28.77 14.83
C GLU A 501 7.13 -27.28 14.61
N THR A 502 6.27 -26.71 15.45
CA THR A 502 5.74 -25.36 15.29
C THR A 502 5.65 -24.67 16.65
N THR A 503 6.31 -23.53 16.77
CA THR A 503 6.23 -22.71 17.98
C THR A 503 4.93 -21.91 18.03
N ARG A 504 4.52 -21.48 19.24
CA ARG A 504 3.37 -20.59 19.45
C ARG A 504 3.44 -19.32 18.59
N GLN A 505 4.63 -18.74 18.41
CA GLN A 505 4.82 -17.55 17.59
C GLN A 505 4.59 -17.82 16.10
N GLN A 506 5.06 -18.95 15.59
CA GLN A 506 4.82 -19.38 14.21
C GLN A 506 3.33 -19.71 13.97
N ALA A 507 2.68 -20.33 14.95
CA ALA A 507 1.27 -20.67 14.88
C ALA A 507 0.33 -19.46 14.73
N LYS A 508 0.73 -18.27 15.18
CA LYS A 508 -0.08 -17.04 15.04
C LYS A 508 -0.50 -16.73 13.60
N GLU A 509 0.32 -17.08 12.62
CA GLU A 509 0.01 -16.85 11.19
C GLU A 509 -1.09 -17.80 10.69
N HIS A 510 -1.26 -18.95 11.35
CA HIS A 510 -2.19 -19.99 10.93
C HIS A 510 -3.49 -19.97 11.70
N THR A 511 -3.47 -19.55 12.97
CA THR A 511 -4.57 -19.71 13.93
C THR A 511 -5.91 -19.24 13.39
N PHE A 512 -5.98 -18.05 12.83
CA PHE A 512 -7.23 -17.46 12.34
C PHE A 512 -7.35 -17.44 10.81
N ALA A 513 -6.40 -17.99 10.08
CA ALA A 513 -6.47 -18.04 8.63
C ALA A 513 -7.71 -18.78 8.09
N PRO A 514 -8.15 -19.92 8.69
CA PRO A 514 -9.38 -20.60 8.27
C PRO A 514 -10.65 -19.78 8.51
N LEU A 515 -10.68 -18.94 9.54
CA LEU A 515 -11.78 -18.01 9.81
C LEU A 515 -12.08 -17.14 8.60
N PHE A 516 -11.04 -16.69 7.90
CA PHE A 516 -11.14 -15.85 6.70
C PHE A 516 -11.18 -16.65 5.39
N GLY A 517 -11.38 -17.97 5.47
CA GLY A 517 -11.56 -18.83 4.30
C GLY A 517 -10.30 -19.42 3.71
N ALA A 518 -9.16 -19.36 4.39
CA ALA A 518 -7.98 -20.10 3.98
C ALA A 518 -8.24 -21.61 4.04
N THR A 519 -7.81 -22.34 3.01
CA THR A 519 -8.13 -23.76 2.79
C THR A 519 -6.86 -24.60 2.78
N GLY A 520 -5.84 -24.37 3.43
CA GLY A 520 -4.61 -25.19 3.38
C GLY A 520 -3.94 -25.30 1.99
N PHE A 521 -4.55 -24.79 0.93
CA PHE A 521 -3.95 -24.82 -0.41
C PHE A 521 -2.64 -24.03 -0.43
N GLY A 522 -1.56 -24.66 -0.91
CA GLY A 522 -0.22 -24.06 -0.91
C GLY A 522 0.46 -24.03 0.47
N ARG A 523 -0.06 -24.79 1.43
CA ARG A 523 0.48 -25.01 2.77
C ARG A 523 1.11 -26.41 2.89
N THR A 524 1.86 -26.64 3.97
CA THR A 524 2.34 -27.98 4.27
C THR A 524 1.17 -28.91 4.62
N PRO A 525 1.32 -30.25 4.49
CA PRO A 525 0.26 -31.17 4.90
C PRO A 525 -0.19 -31.00 6.36
N SER A 526 0.75 -30.71 7.26
CA SER A 526 0.48 -30.48 8.69
C SER A 526 -0.30 -29.18 8.94
N GLU A 527 0.04 -28.09 8.23
CA GLU A 527 -0.70 -26.84 8.27
C GLU A 527 -2.12 -27.01 7.67
N ALA A 528 -2.26 -27.77 6.57
CA ALA A 528 -3.54 -28.05 5.93
C ALA A 528 -4.47 -28.85 6.85
N ALA A 529 -3.94 -29.85 7.55
CA ALA A 529 -4.69 -30.62 8.55
C ALA A 529 -5.24 -29.73 9.68
N TYR A 530 -4.47 -28.74 10.14
CA TYR A 530 -4.99 -27.78 11.12
C TYR A 530 -6.18 -26.98 10.54
N TYR A 531 -6.12 -26.55 9.28
CA TYR A 531 -7.19 -25.77 8.68
C TYR A 531 -8.51 -26.55 8.52
N GLU A 532 -8.42 -27.83 8.25
CA GLU A 532 -9.58 -28.74 8.23
C GLU A 532 -10.14 -28.94 9.65
N ASN A 533 -9.28 -29.20 10.61
CA ASN A 533 -9.65 -29.38 12.02
C ASN A 533 -10.27 -28.10 12.63
N PHE A 534 -9.87 -26.92 12.21
CA PHE A 534 -10.43 -25.66 12.69
C PHE A 534 -11.95 -25.59 12.46
N LEU A 535 -12.41 -25.90 11.25
CA LEU A 535 -13.84 -25.84 10.92
C LEU A 535 -14.64 -27.01 11.52
N VAL A 536 -13.98 -28.10 11.87
CA VAL A 536 -14.59 -29.20 12.64
C VAL A 536 -14.76 -28.79 14.10
N LYS A 537 -13.74 -28.19 14.70
CA LYS A 537 -13.76 -27.70 16.08
C LYS A 537 -14.79 -26.59 16.26
N TYR A 538 -14.75 -25.57 15.45
CA TYR A 538 -15.65 -24.42 15.48
C TYR A 538 -16.79 -24.62 14.45
N ASN A 539 -17.68 -25.57 14.76
CA ASN A 539 -18.74 -25.94 13.82
C ASN A 539 -19.82 -24.87 13.66
N GLY A 540 -20.03 -24.02 14.66
CA GLY A 540 -20.88 -22.82 14.58
C GLY A 540 -20.35 -21.84 13.53
N ILE A 541 -19.04 -21.55 13.54
CA ILE A 541 -18.40 -20.72 12.52
C ILE A 541 -18.57 -21.35 11.13
N ALA A 542 -18.38 -22.67 11.02
CA ALA A 542 -18.57 -23.37 9.75
C ALA A 542 -20.02 -23.30 9.24
N SER A 543 -21.02 -23.36 10.15
CA SER A 543 -22.44 -23.19 9.81
C SER A 543 -22.73 -21.76 9.32
N TRP A 544 -22.31 -20.80 10.11
CA TRP A 544 -22.46 -19.37 9.78
C TRP A 544 -21.83 -19.02 8.42
N HIS A 545 -20.69 -19.59 8.07
CA HIS A 545 -20.11 -19.43 6.75
C HIS A 545 -21.00 -19.94 5.60
N ARG A 546 -21.77 -21.01 5.84
CA ARG A 546 -22.75 -21.52 4.85
C ARG A 546 -23.99 -20.61 4.77
N GLU A 547 -24.41 -20.09 5.90
CA GLU A 547 -25.52 -19.12 5.98
C GLU A 547 -25.20 -17.84 5.23
N LEU A 548 -24.02 -17.25 5.43
CA LEU A 548 -23.53 -16.10 4.66
C LEU A 548 -23.53 -16.36 3.14
N ALA A 549 -23.06 -17.56 2.75
CA ALA A 549 -23.08 -17.92 1.32
C ALA A 549 -24.51 -18.02 0.76
N THR A 550 -25.45 -18.49 1.56
CA THR A 550 -26.88 -18.59 1.18
C THR A 550 -27.50 -17.19 1.13
N GLU A 551 -27.22 -16.33 2.10
CA GLU A 551 -27.68 -14.94 2.16
C GLU A 551 -27.25 -14.15 0.91
N VAL A 552 -25.95 -14.22 0.55
CA VAL A 552 -25.45 -13.57 -0.66
C VAL A 552 -26.10 -14.11 -1.93
N MET A 553 -26.33 -15.42 -2.01
CA MET A 553 -26.98 -16.02 -3.18
C MET A 553 -28.47 -15.66 -3.30
N THR A 554 -29.12 -15.32 -2.18
CA THR A 554 -30.55 -15.00 -2.12
C THR A 554 -30.78 -13.49 -2.28
N HIS A 555 -30.00 -12.67 -1.58
CA HIS A 555 -30.20 -11.22 -1.46
C HIS A 555 -29.18 -10.39 -2.24
N GLY A 556 -28.04 -10.98 -2.62
CA GLY A 556 -26.94 -10.30 -3.29
C GLY A 556 -26.01 -9.52 -2.34
N TYR A 557 -26.32 -9.42 -1.04
CA TYR A 557 -25.53 -8.68 -0.06
C TYR A 557 -25.56 -9.33 1.32
N VAL A 558 -24.70 -8.88 2.21
CA VAL A 558 -24.68 -9.22 3.64
C VAL A 558 -24.76 -7.94 4.44
N THR A 559 -25.47 -7.96 5.56
CA THR A 559 -25.60 -6.82 6.50
C THR A 559 -24.92 -7.19 7.83
N THR A 560 -24.09 -6.29 8.36
CA THR A 560 -23.50 -6.43 9.70
C THR A 560 -24.46 -5.97 10.80
N PRO A 561 -24.23 -6.32 12.08
CA PRO A 561 -25.02 -5.81 13.19
C PRO A 561 -25.03 -4.28 13.32
N SER A 562 -23.97 -3.60 12.87
CA SER A 562 -23.89 -2.14 12.82
C SER A 562 -24.70 -1.53 11.66
N GLY A 563 -25.30 -2.34 10.81
CA GLY A 563 -26.06 -1.90 9.64
C GLY A 563 -25.26 -1.75 8.35
N ARG A 564 -23.91 -1.88 8.40
CA ARG A 564 -23.08 -1.79 7.20
C ARG A 564 -23.39 -2.93 6.25
N GLN A 565 -23.53 -2.64 4.97
CA GLN A 565 -23.85 -3.62 3.94
C GLN A 565 -22.69 -3.84 2.98
N PHE A 566 -22.56 -5.08 2.51
CA PHE A 566 -21.59 -5.51 1.52
C PHE A 566 -22.28 -6.20 0.37
N GLU A 567 -22.29 -5.58 -0.79
CA GLU A 567 -22.90 -6.10 -2.00
C GLU A 567 -21.90 -6.92 -2.81
N PHE A 568 -22.34 -8.05 -3.33
CA PHE A 568 -21.52 -8.98 -4.12
C PHE A 568 -22.16 -9.24 -5.49
N PRO A 569 -22.16 -8.24 -6.38
CA PRO A 569 -22.78 -8.34 -7.67
C PRO A 569 -22.17 -9.43 -8.50
N ASN A 570 -22.35 -10.29 -9.10
CA ASN A 570 -21.64 -11.33 -9.86
C ASN A 570 -21.22 -12.58 -9.06
N THR A 571 -21.73 -12.76 -7.86
CA THR A 571 -21.49 -14.01 -7.13
C THR A 571 -22.21 -15.17 -7.81
N LYS A 572 -21.50 -16.27 -8.06
CA LYS A 572 -22.00 -17.47 -8.72
C LYS A 572 -21.65 -18.71 -7.92
N ARG A 573 -22.52 -19.72 -7.95
CA ARG A 573 -22.22 -21.04 -7.38
C ARG A 573 -21.31 -21.81 -8.33
N LEU A 574 -20.23 -22.34 -7.79
CA LEU A 574 -19.28 -23.17 -8.51
C LEU A 574 -19.75 -24.65 -8.53
N PRO A 575 -19.24 -25.49 -9.46
CA PRO A 575 -19.55 -26.94 -9.48
C PRO A 575 -19.19 -27.65 -8.17
N SER A 576 -18.23 -27.12 -7.41
CA SER A 576 -17.86 -27.63 -6.08
C SER A 576 -18.86 -27.31 -4.98
N GLY A 577 -19.96 -26.61 -5.28
CA GLY A 577 -20.94 -26.13 -4.30
C GLY A 577 -20.53 -24.83 -3.58
N LYS A 578 -19.27 -24.40 -3.68
CA LYS A 578 -18.79 -23.12 -3.16
C LYS A 578 -19.28 -21.96 -4.04
N ILE A 579 -19.24 -20.75 -3.49
CA ILE A 579 -19.54 -19.53 -4.28
C ILE A 579 -18.24 -18.82 -4.68
N THR A 580 -18.28 -18.06 -5.75
CA THR A 580 -17.25 -17.07 -6.05
C THR A 580 -17.22 -16.03 -4.92
N ASN A 581 -16.12 -15.30 -4.75
CA ASN A 581 -15.96 -14.28 -3.68
C ASN A 581 -16.08 -14.82 -2.22
N PHE A 582 -16.08 -16.14 -2.03
CA PHE A 582 -16.34 -16.79 -0.74
C PHE A 582 -15.45 -16.25 0.40
N THR A 583 -14.19 -15.93 0.11
CA THR A 583 -13.27 -15.35 1.10
C THR A 583 -13.71 -13.94 1.53
N MET A 584 -14.17 -13.11 0.61
CA MET A 584 -14.67 -11.77 0.93
C MET A 584 -15.99 -11.82 1.71
N VAL A 585 -16.89 -12.71 1.32
CA VAL A 585 -18.18 -12.92 2.00
C VAL A 585 -18.00 -13.28 3.47
N LYS A 586 -16.98 -14.08 3.80
CA LYS A 586 -16.65 -14.44 5.20
C LYS A 586 -15.92 -13.33 5.95
N ASN A 587 -15.02 -12.64 5.26
CA ASN A 587 -14.08 -11.71 5.88
C ASN A 587 -14.71 -10.36 6.17
N TYR A 588 -15.50 -9.81 5.24
CA TYR A 588 -16.02 -8.46 5.33
C TYR A 588 -16.89 -8.22 6.57
N PRO A 589 -17.84 -9.09 6.93
CA PRO A 589 -18.64 -8.90 8.14
C PRO A 589 -17.81 -8.87 9.42
N VAL A 590 -16.82 -9.74 9.54
CA VAL A 590 -15.94 -9.81 10.73
C VAL A 590 -15.06 -8.57 10.84
N GLN A 591 -14.36 -8.22 9.76
CA GLN A 591 -13.46 -7.06 9.76
C GLN A 591 -14.19 -5.75 9.96
N SER A 592 -15.35 -5.62 9.34
CA SER A 592 -16.14 -4.40 9.44
C SER A 592 -16.74 -4.24 10.83
N SER A 593 -17.35 -5.29 11.39
CA SER A 593 -17.86 -5.21 12.76
C SER A 593 -16.76 -4.88 13.77
N ALA A 594 -15.51 -5.38 13.53
CA ALA A 594 -14.36 -5.01 14.33
C ALA A 594 -13.90 -3.55 14.13
N THR A 595 -14.21 -2.97 12.99
CA THR A 595 -13.89 -1.56 12.70
C THR A 595 -14.93 -0.60 13.28
N ASP A 596 -16.20 -1.00 13.29
CA ASP A 596 -17.32 -0.18 13.72
C ASP A 596 -17.47 -0.14 15.27
N ILE A 597 -16.68 -0.94 16.04
CA ILE A 597 -16.54 -0.91 17.50
C ILE A 597 -15.55 0.19 17.95
#